data_f464880801a1584470908ce6f288d9bf
#
_entry.id   f464880801a1584470908ce6f288d9bf
#
_cell.length_a   1.000
_cell.length_b   1.000
_cell.length_c   1.000
_cell.angle_alpha   90.00
_cell.angle_beta   90.00
_cell.angle_gamma   90.00
#
_symmetry.space_group_name_H-M   'P 1'
#
loop_
_entity.id
_entity.type
_entity.pdbx_description
1 polymer ?
#
loop_
_entity_poly.entity_id
_entity_poly.type
_entity_poly.pdbx_seq_one_letter_code
_entity_poly.pdbx_strand_id
1 'polypeptide(L)'
;MQRAKRLSLIPPYLFGEIAKLKAQAIAEGRDLIDLGIGDPDQPTPTNVIDQLHTFAQDPATHRYDESNAGPKEFLVDCVSWFQKRFGVSLDPGSEIIELIGSKEGLAHAAWAFIDPGDVALVPDPAYTVVKVNTLLAGGTPYEFPLLAENGFLPDLDAIPGDVVKKAKILYLNYPNNPTGAVATLEFFQHAVDFARETGVLIIHDCAYSEAGYDGYLAPSIMQIEGAKDVAIETHSLSKTFNMTGWRIGFAVGNPDALRALNTIKGNVDSKQFAAIALTAGWALHNAKNDDALHLLKRRRDVLVDGLNRLGWSLEKPKAAFYVWAPVPPGHTSATFSRELLEKASVLAIPGLGYGAHGDGYVRMSLTVSGDKNGELLEEAVRRIEKNIALNWDTVGSAASLLGDSSG
;
A
#
# COMPACT_ATOMS: atom_id res chain seq x y z
N MET A 1 -35.17 -1.01 7.36
CA MET A 1 -34.33 -2.10 6.83
C MET A 1 -33.19 -2.36 7.81
N GLN A 2 -33.02 -3.59 8.29
CA GLN A 2 -31.95 -3.95 9.23
C GLN A 2 -30.69 -4.32 8.42
N ARG A 3 -29.55 -3.67 8.72
CA ARG A 3 -28.25 -3.98 8.10
C ARG A 3 -27.59 -5.18 8.81
N ALA A 4 -26.69 -5.88 8.12
CA ALA A 4 -25.89 -6.94 8.73
C ALA A 4 -25.04 -6.38 9.88
N LYS A 5 -24.96 -7.10 11.01
CA LYS A 5 -24.23 -6.66 12.22
C LYS A 5 -22.75 -6.38 11.93
N ARG A 6 -22.13 -7.14 11.03
CA ARG A 6 -20.70 -6.94 10.65
C ARG A 6 -20.39 -5.54 10.12
N LEU A 7 -21.38 -4.83 9.54
CA LEU A 7 -21.17 -3.48 9.04
C LEU A 7 -20.96 -2.43 10.15
N SER A 8 -21.43 -2.72 11.38
CA SER A 8 -21.18 -1.84 12.54
C SER A 8 -19.75 -1.98 13.11
N LEU A 9 -19.01 -3.03 12.70
CA LEU A 9 -17.63 -3.24 13.09
C LEU A 9 -16.65 -2.47 12.22
N ILE A 10 -17.11 -1.98 11.06
CA ILE A 10 -16.26 -1.26 10.11
C ILE A 10 -16.10 0.19 10.59
N PRO A 11 -14.86 0.65 10.84
CA PRO A 11 -14.62 2.05 11.16
C PRO A 11 -15.06 2.95 9.99
N PRO A 12 -15.39 4.21 10.24
CA PRO A 12 -15.65 5.18 9.17
C PRO A 12 -14.51 5.16 8.15
N TYR A 13 -14.87 5.15 6.86
CA TYR A 13 -13.86 5.13 5.81
C TYR A 13 -13.08 6.45 5.82
N LEU A 14 -11.81 6.39 6.23
CA LEU A 14 -10.94 7.55 6.41
C LEU A 14 -10.96 8.52 5.23
N PHE A 15 -10.85 7.98 4.00
CA PHE A 15 -10.87 8.81 2.80
C PHE A 15 -12.22 9.53 2.56
N GLY A 16 -13.32 9.03 3.14
CA GLY A 16 -14.62 9.71 3.11
C GLY A 16 -14.65 10.97 3.96
N GLU A 17 -14.05 10.94 5.13
CA GLU A 17 -13.93 12.13 5.99
C GLU A 17 -12.98 13.17 5.39
N ILE A 18 -11.86 12.72 4.82
CA ILE A 18 -10.91 13.58 4.14
C ILE A 18 -11.54 14.23 2.90
N ALA A 19 -12.33 13.48 2.14
CA ALA A 19 -13.05 14.03 0.99
C ALA A 19 -14.04 15.14 1.40
N LYS A 20 -14.69 15.02 2.56
CA LYS A 20 -15.56 16.08 3.10
C LYS A 20 -14.76 17.33 3.47
N LEU A 21 -13.64 17.17 4.19
CA LEU A 21 -12.76 18.30 4.55
C LEU A 21 -12.20 19.00 3.32
N LYS A 22 -11.79 18.23 2.33
CA LYS A 22 -11.34 18.75 1.03
C LYS A 22 -12.46 19.53 0.32
N ALA A 23 -13.66 18.95 0.22
CA ALA A 23 -14.80 19.60 -0.42
C ALA A 23 -15.17 20.91 0.28
N GLN A 24 -15.12 20.95 1.62
CA GLN A 24 -15.36 22.15 2.40
C GLN A 24 -14.30 23.23 2.12
N ALA A 25 -13.00 22.87 2.15
CA ALA A 25 -11.92 23.82 1.88
C ALA A 25 -12.02 24.42 0.46
N ILE A 26 -12.40 23.62 -0.53
CA ILE A 26 -12.65 24.08 -1.90
C ILE A 26 -13.86 25.03 -1.95
N ALA A 27 -14.95 24.69 -1.26
CA ALA A 27 -16.17 25.53 -1.20
C ALA A 27 -15.89 26.87 -0.53
N GLU A 28 -14.96 26.93 0.42
CA GLU A 28 -14.47 28.16 1.07
C GLU A 28 -13.51 28.97 0.17
N GLY A 29 -13.23 28.50 -1.04
CA GLY A 29 -12.34 29.19 -2.00
C GLY A 29 -10.85 29.06 -1.66
N ARG A 30 -10.44 28.10 -0.84
CA ARG A 30 -9.04 27.88 -0.48
C ARG A 30 -8.27 27.30 -1.68
N ASP A 31 -7.09 27.85 -1.92
CA ASP A 31 -6.10 27.28 -2.84
C ASP A 31 -5.38 26.12 -2.14
N LEU A 32 -5.96 24.91 -2.28
CA LEU A 32 -5.57 23.70 -1.54
C LEU A 32 -4.47 22.92 -2.27
N ILE A 33 -3.38 22.62 -1.57
CA ILE A 33 -2.38 21.64 -2.02
C ILE A 33 -2.70 20.29 -1.35
N ASP A 34 -3.12 19.32 -2.15
CA ASP A 34 -3.54 18.01 -1.66
C ASP A 34 -2.40 16.99 -1.71
N LEU A 35 -1.80 16.72 -0.54
CA LEU A 35 -0.83 15.65 -0.32
C LEU A 35 -1.48 14.39 0.29
N GLY A 36 -2.80 14.30 0.26
CA GLY A 36 -3.54 13.22 0.93
C GLY A 36 -3.74 11.99 0.05
N ILE A 37 -3.89 12.14 -1.26
CA ILE A 37 -4.27 11.07 -2.16
C ILE A 37 -3.04 10.36 -2.73
N GLY A 38 -2.93 9.04 -2.50
CA GLY A 38 -1.90 8.19 -3.08
C GLY A 38 -2.36 7.58 -4.41
N ASP A 39 -2.72 8.41 -5.37
CA ASP A 39 -3.15 8.00 -6.70
C ASP A 39 -2.22 8.63 -7.75
N PRO A 40 -1.53 7.84 -8.60
CA PRO A 40 -0.72 8.38 -9.69
C PRO A 40 -1.48 9.44 -10.49
N ASP A 41 -0.89 10.63 -10.59
CA ASP A 41 -1.50 11.80 -11.23
C ASP A 41 -1.08 11.98 -12.68
N GLN A 42 -0.13 11.18 -13.16
CA GLN A 42 0.28 11.16 -14.55
C GLN A 42 -0.58 10.19 -15.36
N PRO A 43 -0.81 10.45 -16.66
CA PRO A 43 -1.58 9.54 -17.49
C PRO A 43 -0.88 8.19 -17.67
N THR A 44 -1.67 7.16 -17.98
CA THR A 44 -1.14 5.90 -18.52
C THR A 44 -0.34 6.18 -19.79
N PRO A 45 0.82 5.53 -20.02
CA PRO A 45 1.62 5.73 -21.23
C PRO A 45 0.81 5.54 -22.52
N THR A 46 0.99 6.42 -23.50
CA THR A 46 0.18 6.45 -24.73
C THR A 46 0.22 5.14 -25.50
N ASN A 47 1.39 4.49 -25.59
CA ASN A 47 1.53 3.19 -26.25
C ASN A 47 0.71 2.07 -25.57
N VAL A 48 0.47 2.17 -24.27
CA VAL A 48 -0.41 1.24 -23.54
C VAL A 48 -1.88 1.49 -23.91
N ILE A 49 -2.27 2.77 -24.06
CA ILE A 49 -3.63 3.14 -24.49
C ILE A 49 -3.88 2.67 -25.93
N ASP A 50 -2.91 2.86 -26.82
CA ASP A 50 -3.01 2.40 -28.22
C ASP A 50 -3.14 0.88 -28.31
N GLN A 51 -2.42 0.16 -27.45
CA GLN A 51 -2.52 -1.31 -27.38
C GLN A 51 -3.89 -1.75 -26.84
N LEU A 52 -4.49 -1.04 -25.89
CA LEU A 52 -5.85 -1.30 -25.45
C LEU A 52 -6.84 -1.17 -26.61
N HIS A 53 -6.73 -0.12 -27.43
CA HIS A 53 -7.57 0.05 -28.60
C HIS A 53 -7.46 -1.16 -29.56
N THR A 54 -6.25 -1.68 -29.73
CA THR A 54 -6.01 -2.85 -30.59
C THR A 54 -6.71 -4.10 -30.03
N PHE A 55 -6.51 -4.42 -28.77
CA PHE A 55 -7.15 -5.59 -28.15
C PHE A 55 -8.65 -5.45 -28.01
N ALA A 56 -9.16 -4.23 -27.76
CA ALA A 56 -10.59 -3.98 -27.64
C ALA A 56 -11.36 -4.15 -28.98
N GLN A 57 -10.68 -4.14 -30.12
CA GLN A 57 -11.28 -4.41 -31.42
C GLN A 57 -11.46 -5.92 -31.69
N ASP A 58 -10.77 -6.77 -30.95
CA ASP A 58 -10.93 -8.23 -31.08
C ASP A 58 -12.22 -8.69 -30.40
N PRO A 59 -13.22 -9.23 -31.13
CA PRO A 59 -14.47 -9.71 -30.54
C PRO A 59 -14.28 -10.83 -29.52
N ALA A 60 -13.18 -11.56 -29.54
CA ALA A 60 -12.89 -12.60 -28.57
C ALA A 60 -12.74 -12.03 -27.15
N THR A 61 -12.23 -10.80 -27.01
CA THR A 61 -12.07 -10.13 -25.72
C THR A 61 -13.39 -9.74 -25.05
N HIS A 62 -14.50 -9.72 -25.80
CA HIS A 62 -15.83 -9.32 -25.32
C HIS A 62 -16.62 -10.46 -24.69
N ARG A 63 -16.06 -11.67 -24.65
CA ARG A 63 -16.74 -12.86 -24.14
C ARG A 63 -16.18 -13.28 -22.77
N TYR A 64 -16.96 -14.07 -22.07
CA TYR A 64 -16.42 -14.79 -20.91
C TYR A 64 -15.31 -15.74 -21.40
N ASP A 65 -14.18 -15.68 -20.72
CA ASP A 65 -13.12 -16.66 -20.86
C ASP A 65 -13.47 -17.90 -19.98
N GLU A 66 -13.12 -19.08 -20.44
CA GLU A 66 -13.40 -20.35 -19.72
C GLU A 66 -12.53 -20.50 -18.47
N SER A 67 -11.38 -19.83 -18.42
CA SER A 67 -10.48 -19.85 -17.27
C SER A 67 -10.84 -18.77 -16.24
N ASN A 68 -11.19 -19.14 -15.02
CA ASN A 68 -11.37 -18.17 -13.93
C ASN A 68 -10.06 -17.55 -13.44
N ALA A 69 -8.89 -18.10 -13.82
CA ALA A 69 -7.59 -17.58 -13.41
C ALA A 69 -7.13 -16.35 -14.20
N GLY A 70 -7.75 -16.08 -15.37
CA GLY A 70 -7.42 -14.99 -16.30
C GLY A 70 -7.05 -15.47 -17.69
N PRO A 71 -6.93 -14.56 -18.67
CA PRO A 71 -6.49 -14.91 -20.01
C PRO A 71 -5.09 -15.54 -20.00
N LYS A 72 -4.92 -16.65 -20.70
CA LYS A 72 -3.68 -17.42 -20.70
C LYS A 72 -2.46 -16.57 -21.09
N GLU A 73 -2.62 -15.74 -22.10
CA GLU A 73 -1.57 -14.85 -22.59
C GLU A 73 -1.12 -13.86 -21.50
N PHE A 74 -2.07 -13.28 -20.77
CA PHE A 74 -1.76 -12.40 -19.64
C PHE A 74 -0.96 -13.13 -18.55
N LEU A 75 -1.37 -14.34 -18.18
CA LEU A 75 -0.68 -15.11 -17.15
C LEU A 75 0.75 -15.47 -17.59
N VAL A 76 0.95 -15.84 -18.85
CA VAL A 76 2.27 -16.15 -19.44
C VAL A 76 3.16 -14.90 -19.45
N ASP A 77 2.62 -13.75 -19.84
CA ASP A 77 3.36 -12.49 -19.83
C ASP A 77 3.79 -12.08 -18.41
N CYS A 78 2.90 -12.20 -17.44
CA CYS A 78 3.21 -11.92 -16.04
C CYS A 78 4.31 -12.84 -15.50
N VAL A 79 4.23 -14.15 -15.76
CA VAL A 79 5.27 -15.12 -15.34
C VAL A 79 6.61 -14.82 -15.99
N SER A 80 6.63 -14.51 -17.29
CA SER A 80 7.85 -14.14 -18.02
C SER A 80 8.49 -12.87 -17.46
N TRP A 81 7.65 -11.84 -17.16
CA TRP A 81 8.10 -10.62 -16.52
C TRP A 81 8.67 -10.91 -15.12
N PHE A 82 7.96 -11.74 -14.32
CA PHE A 82 8.36 -12.10 -12.97
C PHE A 82 9.73 -12.80 -12.95
N GLN A 83 9.93 -13.76 -13.87
CA GLN A 83 11.22 -14.44 -14.05
C GLN A 83 12.33 -13.43 -14.38
N LYS A 84 12.07 -12.51 -15.30
CA LYS A 84 13.07 -11.49 -15.69
C LYS A 84 13.38 -10.52 -14.55
N ARG A 85 12.36 -10.15 -13.77
CA ARG A 85 12.45 -9.11 -12.74
C ARG A 85 13.04 -9.63 -11.43
N PHE A 86 12.66 -10.83 -11.00
CA PHE A 86 13.02 -11.40 -9.69
C PHE A 86 13.86 -12.68 -9.79
N GLY A 87 14.05 -13.24 -10.97
CA GLY A 87 14.78 -14.48 -11.15
C GLY A 87 14.02 -15.75 -10.74
N VAL A 88 12.71 -15.64 -10.49
CA VAL A 88 11.86 -16.72 -9.97
C VAL A 88 11.01 -17.31 -11.08
N SER A 89 11.09 -18.61 -11.29
CA SER A 89 10.24 -19.35 -12.23
C SER A 89 8.90 -19.68 -11.57
N LEU A 90 7.81 -19.44 -12.31
CA LEU A 90 6.45 -19.74 -11.91
C LEU A 90 5.76 -20.58 -12.99
N ASP A 91 4.86 -21.48 -12.57
CA ASP A 91 3.96 -22.18 -13.49
C ASP A 91 2.73 -21.32 -13.81
N PRO A 92 2.52 -20.90 -15.07
CA PRO A 92 1.37 -20.08 -15.44
C PRO A 92 0.03 -20.82 -15.29
N GLY A 93 0.04 -22.13 -15.13
CA GLY A 93 -1.16 -22.93 -14.97
C GLY A 93 -1.65 -23.06 -13.52
N SER A 94 -0.79 -22.78 -12.53
CA SER A 94 -1.10 -23.04 -11.12
C SER A 94 -0.58 -22.03 -10.12
N GLU A 95 0.50 -21.30 -10.44
CA GLU A 95 1.20 -20.41 -9.50
C GLU A 95 0.93 -18.92 -9.75
N ILE A 96 -0.12 -18.60 -10.53
CA ILE A 96 -0.54 -17.23 -10.83
C ILE A 96 -2.05 -17.16 -11.10
N ILE A 97 -2.67 -16.04 -10.68
CA ILE A 97 -4.05 -15.66 -11.07
C ILE A 97 -4.13 -14.15 -11.35
N GLU A 98 -5.06 -13.77 -12.25
CA GLU A 98 -5.46 -12.37 -12.48
C GLU A 98 -6.21 -11.81 -11.27
N LEU A 99 -6.03 -10.52 -10.98
CA LEU A 99 -6.78 -9.78 -9.98
C LEU A 99 -7.39 -8.50 -10.56
N ILE A 100 -8.56 -8.11 -10.07
CA ILE A 100 -9.17 -6.80 -10.32
C ILE A 100 -8.44 -5.74 -9.48
N GLY A 101 -7.12 -5.65 -9.64
CA GLY A 101 -6.15 -4.95 -8.81
C GLY A 101 -5.85 -5.69 -7.49
N SER A 102 -4.67 -5.45 -6.89
CA SER A 102 -4.21 -6.14 -5.68
C SER A 102 -5.19 -6.06 -4.50
N LYS A 103 -5.96 -4.96 -4.40
CA LYS A 103 -6.98 -4.78 -3.35
C LYS A 103 -8.01 -5.91 -3.30
N GLU A 104 -8.44 -6.41 -4.45
CA GLU A 104 -9.36 -7.56 -4.53
C GLU A 104 -8.72 -8.81 -3.92
N GLY A 105 -7.49 -9.13 -4.30
CA GLY A 105 -6.76 -10.27 -3.77
C GLY A 105 -6.61 -10.22 -2.25
N LEU A 106 -6.30 -9.03 -1.68
CA LEU A 106 -6.22 -8.83 -0.24
C LEU A 106 -7.58 -9.05 0.47
N ALA A 107 -8.67 -8.61 -0.15
CA ALA A 107 -10.01 -8.78 0.39
C ALA A 107 -10.46 -10.24 0.33
N HIS A 108 -10.27 -10.89 -0.83
CA HIS A 108 -10.65 -12.28 -1.04
C HIS A 108 -9.81 -13.26 -0.22
N ALA A 109 -8.55 -12.93 0.10
CA ALA A 109 -7.73 -13.72 0.99
C ALA A 109 -8.39 -13.88 2.38
N ALA A 110 -8.93 -12.78 2.94
CA ALA A 110 -9.68 -12.89 4.19
C ALA A 110 -10.88 -13.83 4.08
N TRP A 111 -11.63 -13.77 2.97
CA TRP A 111 -12.81 -14.59 2.77
C TRP A 111 -12.48 -16.06 2.46
N ALA A 112 -11.29 -16.33 1.92
CA ALA A 112 -10.85 -17.67 1.60
C ALA A 112 -10.25 -18.43 2.81
N PHE A 113 -9.69 -17.72 3.79
CA PHE A 113 -8.87 -18.33 4.84
C PHE A 113 -9.28 -17.97 6.27
N ILE A 114 -10.26 -17.08 6.49
CA ILE A 114 -10.70 -16.65 7.82
C ILE A 114 -12.13 -17.09 8.07
N ASP A 115 -12.30 -17.91 9.09
CA ASP A 115 -13.60 -18.24 9.68
C ASP A 115 -13.88 -17.45 10.95
N PRO A 116 -15.14 -17.36 11.40
CA PRO A 116 -15.47 -16.77 12.70
C PRO A 116 -14.70 -17.42 13.85
N GLY A 117 -13.90 -16.61 14.56
CA GLY A 117 -13.03 -17.04 15.66
C GLY A 117 -11.56 -17.16 15.30
N ASP A 118 -11.23 -17.16 14.01
CA ASP A 118 -9.84 -17.09 13.54
C ASP A 118 -9.23 -15.70 13.71
N VAL A 119 -7.91 -15.64 13.66
CA VAL A 119 -7.12 -14.41 13.75
C VAL A 119 -6.41 -14.14 12.44
N ALA A 120 -6.36 -12.87 12.02
CA ALA A 120 -5.40 -12.39 11.04
C ALA A 120 -4.38 -11.48 11.73
N LEU A 121 -3.10 -11.71 11.48
CA LEU A 121 -2.01 -10.84 11.90
C LEU A 121 -1.94 -9.65 10.95
N VAL A 122 -2.20 -8.46 11.46
CA VAL A 122 -2.35 -7.22 10.67
C VAL A 122 -1.34 -6.19 11.16
N PRO A 123 -0.51 -5.59 10.30
CA PRO A 123 0.39 -4.52 10.71
C PRO A 123 -0.38 -3.25 11.12
N ASP A 124 0.19 -2.47 12.03
CA ASP A 124 -0.33 -1.17 12.48
C ASP A 124 0.86 -0.17 12.61
N PRO A 125 0.93 0.89 11.79
CA PRO A 125 -0.06 1.34 10.79
C PRO A 125 -0.07 0.46 9.52
N ALA A 126 -1.24 0.39 8.85
CA ALA A 126 -1.39 -0.35 7.60
C ALA A 126 -2.46 0.23 6.67
N TYR A 127 -2.44 -0.25 5.43
CA TYR A 127 -3.56 -0.06 4.52
C TYR A 127 -4.80 -0.76 5.07
N THR A 128 -5.84 0.00 5.39
CA THR A 128 -7.00 -0.42 6.19
C THR A 128 -7.81 -1.59 5.63
N VAL A 129 -7.64 -1.91 4.35
CA VAL A 129 -8.37 -2.98 3.65
C VAL A 129 -8.21 -4.33 4.32
N VAL A 130 -7.01 -4.68 4.79
CA VAL A 130 -6.73 -5.99 5.39
C VAL A 130 -7.46 -6.19 6.72
N LYS A 131 -7.48 -5.16 7.58
CA LYS A 131 -8.24 -5.15 8.83
C LYS A 131 -9.75 -5.25 8.58
N VAL A 132 -10.27 -4.41 7.67
CA VAL A 132 -11.70 -4.35 7.36
C VAL A 132 -12.19 -5.69 6.80
N ASN A 133 -11.45 -6.32 5.88
CA ASN A 133 -11.88 -7.59 5.31
C ASN A 133 -11.75 -8.77 6.28
N THR A 134 -10.80 -8.74 7.21
CA THR A 134 -10.77 -9.69 8.34
C THR A 134 -12.07 -9.62 9.15
N LEU A 135 -12.51 -8.41 9.52
CA LEU A 135 -13.79 -8.20 10.23
C LEU A 135 -15.00 -8.63 9.40
N LEU A 136 -14.99 -8.37 8.09
CA LEU A 136 -16.08 -8.78 7.19
C LEU A 136 -16.17 -10.29 7.04
N ALA A 137 -15.05 -11.01 7.09
CA ALA A 137 -14.98 -12.47 7.12
C ALA A 137 -15.45 -13.07 8.47
N GLY A 138 -15.54 -12.25 9.51
CA GLY A 138 -15.93 -12.66 10.87
C GLY A 138 -14.75 -13.00 11.77
N GLY A 139 -13.52 -12.81 11.30
CA GLY A 139 -12.30 -13.00 12.07
C GLY A 139 -11.95 -11.81 12.95
N THR A 140 -10.91 -11.99 13.74
CA THR A 140 -10.35 -10.98 14.62
C THR A 140 -9.00 -10.50 14.09
N PRO A 141 -8.83 -9.21 13.73
CA PRO A 141 -7.52 -8.67 13.42
C PRO A 141 -6.71 -8.53 14.72
N TYR A 142 -5.54 -9.15 14.79
CA TYR A 142 -4.53 -8.86 15.78
C TYR A 142 -3.54 -7.86 15.18
N GLU A 143 -3.58 -6.64 15.68
CA GLU A 143 -2.77 -5.53 15.19
C GLU A 143 -1.41 -5.52 15.91
N PHE A 144 -0.32 -5.76 15.16
CA PHE A 144 1.04 -5.68 15.68
C PHE A 144 1.73 -4.38 15.22
N PRO A 145 2.56 -3.75 16.07
CA PRO A 145 3.11 -2.43 15.77
C PRO A 145 4.21 -2.48 14.70
N LEU A 146 4.21 -1.50 13.81
CA LEU A 146 5.35 -1.15 12.97
C LEU A 146 6.02 0.10 13.55
N LEU A 147 7.14 -0.09 14.23
CA LEU A 147 7.84 0.97 14.96
C LEU A 147 9.03 1.53 14.18
N ALA A 148 9.30 2.82 14.34
CA ALA A 148 10.41 3.50 13.67
C ALA A 148 11.78 2.90 14.08
N GLU A 149 11.93 2.48 15.32
CA GLU A 149 13.14 1.83 15.85
C GLU A 149 13.48 0.52 15.14
N ASN A 150 12.47 -0.16 14.58
CA ASN A 150 12.62 -1.38 13.76
C ASN A 150 12.55 -1.07 12.25
N GLY A 151 12.70 0.18 11.84
CA GLY A 151 12.56 0.59 10.43
C GLY A 151 11.17 0.31 9.85
N PHE A 152 10.13 0.28 10.68
CA PHE A 152 8.75 -0.10 10.34
C PHE A 152 8.62 -1.53 9.78
N LEU A 153 9.52 -2.43 10.16
CA LEU A 153 9.37 -3.88 9.98
C LEU A 153 8.74 -4.48 11.25
N PRO A 154 7.88 -5.51 11.13
CA PRO A 154 7.31 -6.19 12.29
C PRO A 154 8.36 -7.01 13.05
N ASP A 155 8.23 -7.02 14.36
CA ASP A 155 8.86 -8.03 15.22
C ASP A 155 7.91 -9.23 15.34
N LEU A 156 8.13 -10.24 14.50
CA LEU A 156 7.26 -11.43 14.44
C LEU A 156 7.41 -12.31 15.70
N ASP A 157 8.57 -12.28 16.33
CA ASP A 157 8.88 -13.07 17.53
C ASP A 157 8.17 -12.51 18.78
N ALA A 158 7.81 -11.22 18.75
CA ALA A 158 7.05 -10.58 19.82
C ALA A 158 5.54 -10.90 19.80
N ILE A 159 5.04 -11.59 18.77
CA ILE A 159 3.62 -11.93 18.67
C ILE A 159 3.29 -13.06 19.68
N PRO A 160 2.31 -12.87 20.60
CA PRO A 160 1.98 -13.87 21.61
C PRO A 160 1.63 -15.22 21.02
N GLY A 161 2.18 -16.30 21.56
CA GLY A 161 2.01 -17.65 21.02
C GLY A 161 0.56 -18.18 21.04
N ASP A 162 -0.30 -17.67 21.91
CA ASP A 162 -1.74 -17.98 21.91
C ASP A 162 -2.50 -17.29 20.79
N VAL A 163 -2.01 -16.13 20.32
CA VAL A 163 -2.49 -15.42 19.13
C VAL A 163 -2.04 -16.17 17.86
N VAL A 164 -0.74 -16.51 17.79
CA VAL A 164 -0.17 -17.26 16.65
C VAL A 164 -0.92 -18.57 16.39
N LYS A 165 -1.26 -19.32 17.45
CA LYS A 165 -2.04 -20.58 17.34
C LYS A 165 -3.40 -20.44 16.68
N LYS A 166 -4.00 -19.25 16.70
CA LYS A 166 -5.30 -18.94 16.07
C LYS A 166 -5.14 -18.22 14.74
N ALA A 167 -3.94 -17.78 14.44
CA ALA A 167 -3.67 -17.02 13.23
C ALA A 167 -3.74 -17.91 11.99
N LYS A 168 -4.37 -17.39 10.93
CA LYS A 168 -4.45 -18.01 9.60
C LYS A 168 -3.66 -17.24 8.56
N ILE A 169 -3.63 -15.91 8.69
CA ILE A 169 -3.01 -15.01 7.74
C ILE A 169 -2.04 -14.09 8.48
N LEU A 170 -0.87 -13.86 7.88
CA LEU A 170 0.03 -12.74 8.15
C LEU A 170 0.02 -11.81 6.94
N TYR A 171 -0.49 -10.58 7.11
CA TYR A 171 -0.42 -9.56 6.08
C TYR A 171 0.89 -8.79 6.16
N LEU A 172 1.56 -8.64 5.02
CA LEU A 172 2.75 -7.81 4.83
C LEU A 172 2.51 -6.87 3.64
N ASN A 173 3.12 -5.68 3.67
CA ASN A 173 3.08 -4.75 2.55
C ASN A 173 4.42 -4.01 2.45
N TYR A 174 5.24 -4.35 1.45
CA TYR A 174 6.54 -3.72 1.19
C TYR A 174 6.82 -3.64 -0.31
N PRO A 175 7.21 -2.44 -0.83
CA PRO A 175 7.31 -1.15 -0.13
C PRO A 175 5.98 -0.73 0.49
N ASN A 176 6.05 -0.13 1.70
CA ASN A 176 4.89 0.01 2.59
C ASN A 176 4.06 1.27 2.32
N ASN A 177 2.76 1.13 2.41
CA ASN A 177 1.79 2.21 2.60
C ASN A 177 1.19 2.08 4.01
N PRO A 178 1.41 3.04 4.95
CA PRO A 178 1.74 4.45 4.67
C PRO A 178 3.20 4.86 4.85
N THR A 179 4.08 4.02 5.40
CA THR A 179 5.37 4.42 5.96
C THR A 179 6.48 4.68 4.94
N GLY A 180 6.35 4.16 3.70
CA GLY A 180 7.42 4.18 2.71
C GLY A 180 8.58 3.23 3.02
N ALA A 181 8.48 2.44 4.09
CA ALA A 181 9.48 1.46 4.48
C ALA A 181 9.65 0.35 3.43
N VAL A 182 10.82 -0.25 3.42
CA VAL A 182 11.16 -1.35 2.50
C VAL A 182 11.65 -2.56 3.28
N ALA A 183 11.36 -3.76 2.78
CA ALA A 183 11.86 -5.01 3.36
C ALA A 183 13.14 -5.46 2.65
N THR A 184 13.92 -6.29 3.34
CA THR A 184 15.10 -6.98 2.81
C THR A 184 14.79 -8.47 2.58
N LEU A 185 15.66 -9.17 1.85
CA LEU A 185 15.52 -10.62 1.71
C LEU A 185 15.70 -11.35 3.04
N GLU A 186 16.54 -10.84 3.94
CA GLU A 186 16.71 -11.40 5.29
C GLU A 186 15.42 -11.33 6.10
N PHE A 187 14.71 -10.21 6.04
CA PHE A 187 13.39 -10.09 6.67
C PHE A 187 12.39 -11.06 6.06
N PHE A 188 12.35 -11.18 4.73
CA PHE A 188 11.47 -12.15 4.07
C PHE A 188 11.83 -13.59 4.40
N GLN A 189 13.12 -13.93 4.56
CA GLN A 189 13.53 -15.25 5.04
C GLN A 189 12.94 -15.53 6.42
N HIS A 190 13.09 -14.59 7.37
CA HIS A 190 12.50 -14.72 8.72
C HIS A 190 10.97 -14.88 8.67
N ALA A 191 10.29 -14.10 7.82
CA ALA A 191 8.83 -14.22 7.67
C ALA A 191 8.40 -15.59 7.09
N VAL A 192 9.14 -16.12 6.12
CA VAL A 192 8.89 -17.45 5.54
C VAL A 192 9.14 -18.55 6.58
N ASP A 193 10.22 -18.47 7.35
CA ASP A 193 10.52 -19.41 8.42
C ASP A 193 9.43 -19.40 9.49
N PHE A 194 9.02 -18.21 9.96
CA PHE A 194 7.89 -18.03 10.86
C PHE A 194 6.60 -18.68 10.32
N ALA A 195 6.27 -18.47 9.05
CA ALA A 195 5.09 -19.04 8.42
C ALA A 195 5.15 -20.56 8.33
N ARG A 196 6.32 -21.15 8.02
CA ARG A 196 6.54 -22.59 7.97
C ARG A 196 6.41 -23.25 9.34
N GLU A 197 6.91 -22.60 10.39
CA GLU A 197 6.84 -23.11 11.75
C GLU A 197 5.42 -23.03 12.34
N THR A 198 4.67 -21.99 12.00
CA THR A 198 3.36 -21.69 12.60
C THR A 198 2.17 -22.18 11.77
N GLY A 199 2.37 -22.46 10.48
CA GLY A 199 1.30 -22.79 9.53
C GLY A 199 0.46 -21.59 9.08
N VAL A 200 0.90 -20.36 9.35
CA VAL A 200 0.24 -19.13 8.92
C VAL A 200 0.54 -18.86 7.45
N LEU A 201 -0.46 -18.48 6.66
CA LEU A 201 -0.28 -18.07 5.26
C LEU A 201 0.14 -16.60 5.20
N ILE A 202 1.25 -16.31 4.52
CA ILE A 202 1.65 -14.92 4.25
C ILE A 202 0.88 -14.40 3.03
N ILE A 203 0.28 -13.21 3.18
CA ILE A 203 -0.25 -12.42 2.06
C ILE A 203 0.59 -11.13 1.97
N HIS A 204 1.51 -11.09 0.99
CA HIS A 204 2.38 -9.94 0.77
C HIS A 204 1.82 -9.05 -0.34
N ASP A 205 1.47 -7.80 -0.03
CA ASP A 205 1.08 -6.78 -1.02
C ASP A 205 2.31 -6.03 -1.52
N CYS A 206 2.72 -6.33 -2.76
CA CYS A 206 3.90 -5.76 -3.42
C CYS A 206 3.52 -4.72 -4.50
N ALA A 207 2.49 -3.91 -4.23
CA ALA A 207 1.92 -2.98 -5.20
C ALA A 207 2.90 -1.89 -5.67
N TYR A 208 3.97 -1.61 -4.92
CA TYR A 208 4.95 -0.55 -5.19
C TYR A 208 6.31 -1.10 -5.62
N SER A 209 6.39 -2.35 -6.09
CA SER A 209 7.65 -2.99 -6.53
C SER A 209 8.42 -2.19 -7.57
N GLU A 210 7.71 -1.50 -8.46
CA GLU A 210 8.30 -0.71 -9.55
C GLU A 210 8.35 0.80 -9.26
N ALA A 211 8.08 1.20 -8.02
CA ALA A 211 8.15 2.59 -7.57
C ALA A 211 9.41 2.85 -6.72
N GLY A 212 10.55 2.28 -7.12
CA GLY A 212 11.84 2.47 -6.46
C GLY A 212 12.61 3.68 -6.99
N TYR A 213 13.40 4.32 -6.12
CA TYR A 213 14.21 5.50 -6.43
C TYR A 213 15.70 5.18 -6.30
N ASP A 214 16.54 5.96 -6.99
CA ASP A 214 18.00 5.91 -6.87
C ASP A 214 18.60 4.52 -7.10
N GLY A 215 17.99 3.75 -8.01
CA GLY A 215 18.43 2.39 -8.34
C GLY A 215 17.96 1.31 -7.35
N TYR A 216 17.15 1.67 -6.35
CA TYR A 216 16.55 0.66 -5.47
C TYR A 216 15.55 -0.20 -6.24
N LEU A 217 15.69 -1.50 -6.11
CA LEU A 217 14.80 -2.51 -6.65
C LEU A 217 14.19 -3.30 -5.49
N ALA A 218 12.88 -3.21 -5.33
CA ALA A 218 12.19 -3.97 -4.29
C ALA A 218 12.35 -5.48 -4.53
N PRO A 219 12.70 -6.27 -3.50
CA PRO A 219 12.70 -7.72 -3.60
C PRO A 219 11.28 -8.28 -3.57
N SER A 220 11.12 -9.49 -4.08
CA SER A 220 9.92 -10.32 -3.92
C SER A 220 10.14 -11.35 -2.82
N ILE A 221 9.11 -11.63 -2.01
CA ILE A 221 9.17 -12.73 -1.04
C ILE A 221 9.35 -14.09 -1.76
N MET A 222 8.90 -14.20 -3.02
CA MET A 222 9.05 -15.41 -3.82
C MET A 222 10.51 -15.75 -4.17
N GLN A 223 11.47 -14.84 -3.91
CA GLN A 223 12.90 -15.11 -4.06
C GLN A 223 13.44 -15.99 -2.90
N ILE A 224 12.67 -16.15 -1.83
CA ILE A 224 13.03 -16.99 -0.69
C ILE A 224 12.68 -18.45 -0.99
N GLU A 225 13.60 -19.36 -0.73
CA GLU A 225 13.36 -20.80 -0.86
C GLU A 225 12.24 -21.27 0.08
N GLY A 226 11.24 -21.97 -0.47
CA GLY A 226 10.07 -22.43 0.28
C GLY A 226 8.98 -21.36 0.47
N ALA A 227 9.14 -20.14 -0.04
CA ALA A 227 8.08 -19.13 0.04
C ALA A 227 6.78 -19.57 -0.66
N LYS A 228 6.90 -20.28 -1.79
CA LYS A 228 5.74 -20.81 -2.51
C LYS A 228 4.92 -21.84 -1.72
N ASP A 229 5.47 -22.40 -0.64
CA ASP A 229 4.73 -23.32 0.21
C ASP A 229 3.79 -22.58 1.18
N VAL A 230 4.12 -21.33 1.53
CA VAL A 230 3.48 -20.59 2.65
C VAL A 230 3.06 -19.17 2.31
N ALA A 231 3.20 -18.72 1.06
CA ALA A 231 2.93 -17.32 0.72
C ALA A 231 2.18 -17.13 -0.59
N ILE A 232 1.40 -16.05 -0.65
CA ILE A 232 0.90 -15.40 -1.87
C ILE A 232 1.46 -13.98 -1.89
N GLU A 233 1.92 -13.53 -3.05
CA GLU A 233 2.32 -12.15 -3.29
C GLU A 233 1.42 -11.50 -4.35
N THR A 234 0.90 -10.30 -4.06
CA THR A 234 0.05 -9.55 -5.00
C THR A 234 0.82 -8.40 -5.65
N HIS A 235 0.60 -8.21 -6.94
CA HIS A 235 1.16 -7.14 -7.75
C HIS A 235 0.05 -6.29 -8.36
N SER A 236 0.32 -4.99 -8.56
CA SER A 236 -0.65 -4.05 -9.13
C SER A 236 -0.02 -3.21 -10.23
N LEU A 237 -0.62 -3.21 -11.41
CA LEU A 237 -0.18 -2.33 -12.49
C LEU A 237 -0.68 -0.88 -12.29
N SER A 238 -1.56 -0.68 -11.32
CA SER A 238 -2.05 0.66 -10.94
C SER A 238 -0.93 1.65 -10.67
N LYS A 239 0.17 1.17 -10.04
CA LYS A 239 1.28 2.01 -9.60
C LYS A 239 2.46 1.95 -10.58
N THR A 240 2.58 0.85 -11.31
CA THR A 240 3.65 0.62 -12.30
C THR A 240 3.47 1.49 -13.54
N PHE A 241 2.23 1.59 -14.05
CA PHE A 241 1.93 2.27 -15.32
C PHE A 241 0.82 3.32 -15.22
N ASN A 242 0.55 3.85 -14.02
CA ASN A 242 -0.53 4.82 -13.79
C ASN A 242 -1.91 4.30 -14.27
N MET A 243 -2.17 3.00 -14.01
CA MET A 243 -3.39 2.29 -14.45
C MET A 243 -4.38 2.09 -13.30
N THR A 244 -4.53 3.06 -12.41
CA THR A 244 -5.36 2.91 -11.20
C THR A 244 -6.82 2.65 -11.50
N GLY A 245 -7.38 3.34 -12.50
CA GLY A 245 -8.76 3.17 -12.96
C GLY A 245 -9.00 1.88 -13.76
N TRP A 246 -7.95 1.24 -14.27
CA TRP A 246 -8.04 0.02 -15.09
C TRP A 246 -8.35 -1.23 -14.27
N ARG A 247 -8.05 -1.20 -12.97
CA ARG A 247 -8.32 -2.30 -12.04
C ARG A 247 -7.66 -3.60 -12.44
N ILE A 248 -6.34 -3.62 -12.68
CA ILE A 248 -5.59 -4.81 -13.07
C ILE A 248 -4.41 -5.06 -12.15
N GLY A 249 -4.19 -6.33 -11.83
CA GLY A 249 -3.09 -6.87 -11.07
C GLY A 249 -3.04 -8.38 -11.20
N PHE A 250 -2.18 -9.01 -10.46
CA PHE A 250 -2.07 -10.47 -10.38
C PHE A 250 -1.56 -10.90 -9.01
N ALA A 251 -1.81 -12.16 -8.66
CA ALA A 251 -1.23 -12.80 -7.49
C ALA A 251 -0.42 -14.01 -7.91
N VAL A 252 0.71 -14.23 -7.23
CA VAL A 252 1.61 -15.37 -7.46
C VAL A 252 1.91 -16.08 -6.15
N GLY A 253 2.30 -17.36 -6.22
CA GLY A 253 2.78 -18.10 -5.04
C GLY A 253 2.15 -19.47 -4.87
N ASN A 254 1.71 -19.79 -3.66
CA ASN A 254 1.19 -21.11 -3.29
C ASN A 254 0.01 -21.53 -4.16
N PRO A 255 0.08 -22.66 -4.91
CA PRO A 255 -0.97 -23.07 -5.84
C PRO A 255 -2.31 -23.40 -5.18
N ASP A 256 -2.30 -23.97 -3.96
CA ASP A 256 -3.53 -24.31 -3.26
C ASP A 256 -4.22 -23.06 -2.72
N ALA A 257 -3.43 -22.12 -2.23
CA ALA A 257 -3.94 -20.84 -1.76
C ALA A 257 -4.50 -19.99 -2.93
N LEU A 258 -3.82 -19.96 -4.07
CA LEU A 258 -4.33 -19.29 -5.28
C LEU A 258 -5.62 -19.96 -5.79
N ARG A 259 -5.74 -21.27 -5.71
CA ARG A 259 -6.96 -22.00 -6.07
C ARG A 259 -8.13 -21.64 -5.15
N ALA A 260 -7.89 -21.51 -3.82
CA ALA A 260 -8.90 -21.05 -2.87
C ALA A 260 -9.36 -19.62 -3.19
N LEU A 261 -8.40 -18.71 -3.46
CA LEU A 261 -8.68 -17.34 -3.89
C LEU A 261 -9.52 -17.32 -5.17
N ASN A 262 -9.14 -18.10 -6.17
CA ASN A 262 -9.86 -18.21 -7.44
C ASN A 262 -11.28 -18.77 -7.27
N THR A 263 -11.51 -19.62 -6.27
CA THR A 263 -12.85 -20.09 -5.93
C THR A 263 -13.74 -18.94 -5.44
N ILE A 264 -13.22 -18.09 -4.55
CA ILE A 264 -13.96 -16.88 -4.11
C ILE A 264 -14.21 -15.95 -5.31
N LYS A 265 -13.15 -15.65 -6.07
CA LYS A 265 -13.20 -14.80 -7.25
C LYS A 265 -14.28 -15.24 -8.26
N GLY A 266 -14.33 -16.52 -8.60
CA GLY A 266 -15.30 -17.07 -9.54
C GLY A 266 -16.76 -16.97 -9.09
N ASN A 267 -17.00 -16.81 -7.77
CA ASN A 267 -18.34 -16.67 -7.19
C ASN A 267 -18.73 -15.24 -6.83
N VAL A 268 -17.79 -14.27 -6.87
CA VAL A 268 -18.03 -12.87 -6.46
C VAL A 268 -17.98 -11.91 -7.64
N ASP A 269 -16.86 -11.87 -8.36
CA ASP A 269 -16.57 -10.84 -9.37
C ASP A 269 -16.00 -11.37 -10.67
N SER A 270 -15.65 -12.65 -10.70
CA SER A 270 -15.04 -13.34 -11.86
C SER A 270 -13.75 -12.66 -12.32
N LYS A 271 -13.81 -11.85 -13.36
CA LYS A 271 -12.69 -11.12 -13.94
C LYS A 271 -13.20 -9.92 -14.72
N GLN A 272 -12.27 -9.12 -15.17
CA GLN A 272 -12.57 -7.92 -15.92
C GLN A 272 -12.53 -8.16 -17.43
N PHE A 273 -12.73 -7.09 -18.18
CA PHE A 273 -12.65 -7.07 -19.63
C PHE A 273 -11.28 -7.57 -20.12
N ALA A 274 -11.28 -8.66 -20.90
CA ALA A 274 -10.05 -9.36 -21.28
C ALA A 274 -9.03 -8.45 -22.02
N ALA A 275 -9.50 -7.46 -22.77
CA ALA A 275 -8.60 -6.50 -23.43
C ALA A 275 -7.73 -5.72 -22.45
N ILE A 276 -8.21 -5.45 -21.22
CA ILE A 276 -7.43 -4.79 -20.17
C ILE A 276 -6.30 -5.73 -19.70
N ALA A 277 -6.60 -7.00 -19.43
CA ALA A 277 -5.62 -7.98 -18.97
C ALA A 277 -4.54 -8.20 -20.04
N LEU A 278 -4.93 -8.41 -21.30
CA LEU A 278 -3.99 -8.58 -22.42
C LEU A 278 -3.09 -7.35 -22.61
N THR A 279 -3.68 -6.14 -22.49
CA THR A 279 -2.90 -4.90 -22.54
C THR A 279 -1.91 -4.80 -21.39
N ALA A 280 -2.32 -5.21 -20.21
CA ALA A 280 -1.46 -5.19 -19.01
C ALA A 280 -0.28 -6.16 -19.16
N GLY A 281 -0.49 -7.37 -19.65
CA GLY A 281 0.58 -8.33 -19.98
C GLY A 281 1.57 -7.75 -20.98
N TRP A 282 1.05 -7.20 -22.09
CA TRP A 282 1.86 -6.53 -23.10
C TRP A 282 2.68 -5.37 -22.51
N ALA A 283 2.07 -4.56 -21.61
CA ALA A 283 2.73 -3.41 -21.02
C ALA A 283 3.93 -3.79 -20.15
N LEU A 284 3.90 -4.91 -19.45
CA LEU A 284 5.02 -5.42 -18.64
C LEU A 284 6.30 -5.61 -19.45
N HIS A 285 6.19 -5.83 -20.76
CA HIS A 285 7.34 -6.06 -21.66
C HIS A 285 7.68 -4.87 -22.54
N ASN A 286 6.70 -4.00 -22.84
CA ASN A 286 6.81 -3.01 -23.91
C ASN A 286 6.61 -1.56 -23.45
N ALA A 287 6.12 -1.35 -22.24
CA ALA A 287 5.93 0.00 -21.71
C ALA A 287 7.05 0.38 -20.75
N LYS A 288 7.25 1.70 -20.64
CA LYS A 288 8.11 2.33 -19.64
C LYS A 288 7.35 3.48 -19.00
N ASN A 289 7.63 3.74 -17.74
CA ASN A 289 7.04 4.84 -16.98
C ASN A 289 8.12 5.69 -16.29
N ASP A 290 9.30 5.73 -16.91
CA ASP A 290 10.51 6.36 -16.33
C ASP A 290 10.28 7.84 -16.04
N ASP A 291 9.56 8.57 -16.91
CA ASP A 291 9.28 10.00 -16.73
C ASP A 291 8.44 10.27 -15.48
N ALA A 292 7.41 9.45 -15.24
CA ALA A 292 6.60 9.56 -14.03
C ALA A 292 7.42 9.23 -12.78
N LEU A 293 8.29 8.22 -12.83
CA LEU A 293 9.17 7.87 -11.74
C LEU A 293 10.22 8.98 -11.46
N HIS A 294 10.79 9.58 -12.51
CA HIS A 294 11.69 10.72 -12.37
C HIS A 294 10.99 11.94 -11.76
N LEU A 295 9.74 12.20 -12.11
CA LEU A 295 8.94 13.25 -11.51
C LEU A 295 8.69 12.99 -10.03
N LEU A 296 8.28 11.76 -9.67
CA LEU A 296 8.06 11.36 -8.27
C LEU A 296 9.35 11.46 -7.44
N LYS A 297 10.49 11.04 -7.99
CA LYS A 297 11.80 11.22 -7.35
C LYS A 297 12.08 12.69 -7.04
N ARG A 298 11.89 13.58 -8.01
CA ARG A 298 12.09 15.00 -7.85
C ARG A 298 11.18 15.60 -6.79
N ARG A 299 9.90 15.23 -6.82
CA ARG A 299 8.91 15.62 -5.80
C ARG A 299 9.30 15.16 -4.41
N ARG A 300 9.78 13.90 -4.29
CA ARG A 300 10.33 13.36 -3.03
C ARG A 300 11.47 14.24 -2.51
N ASP A 301 12.43 14.52 -3.38
CA ASP A 301 13.61 15.29 -3.00
C ASP A 301 13.23 16.72 -2.55
N VAL A 302 12.36 17.38 -3.28
CA VAL A 302 11.85 18.74 -2.93
C VAL A 302 11.12 18.71 -1.58
N LEU A 303 10.20 17.76 -1.37
CA LEU A 303 9.41 17.70 -0.14
C LEU A 303 10.30 17.37 1.06
N VAL A 304 11.09 16.29 0.97
CA VAL A 304 11.91 15.83 2.11
C VAL A 304 13.00 16.84 2.46
N ASP A 305 13.72 17.37 1.48
CA ASP A 305 14.75 18.39 1.73
C ASP A 305 14.11 19.68 2.27
N GLY A 306 12.92 20.03 1.78
CA GLY A 306 12.14 21.17 2.29
C GLY A 306 11.74 21.01 3.75
N LEU A 307 11.15 19.89 4.10
CA LEU A 307 10.75 19.60 5.49
C LEU A 307 11.97 19.53 6.42
N ASN A 308 13.08 18.94 5.98
CA ASN A 308 14.30 18.87 6.77
C ASN A 308 14.89 20.27 7.05
N ARG A 309 14.78 21.23 6.13
CA ARG A 309 15.14 22.64 6.41
C ARG A 309 14.27 23.27 7.50
N LEU A 310 13.05 22.78 7.68
CA LEU A 310 12.12 23.23 8.72
C LEU A 310 12.28 22.50 10.05
N GLY A 311 13.29 21.65 10.19
CA GLY A 311 13.62 20.95 11.45
C GLY A 311 13.19 19.50 11.54
N TRP A 312 12.55 18.93 10.51
CA TRP A 312 12.39 17.49 10.45
C TRP A 312 13.74 16.78 10.24
N SER A 313 13.81 15.51 10.62
CA SER A 313 14.94 14.62 10.36
C SER A 313 14.43 13.39 9.60
N LEU A 314 14.04 13.61 8.34
CA LEU A 314 13.46 12.58 7.50
C LEU A 314 14.53 11.95 6.59
N GLU A 315 14.53 10.63 6.52
CA GLU A 315 15.19 9.92 5.43
C GLU A 315 14.33 9.94 4.17
N LYS A 316 14.97 10.05 3.01
CA LYS A 316 14.26 9.95 1.73
C LYS A 316 13.76 8.53 1.53
N PRO A 317 12.45 8.29 1.34
CA PRO A 317 11.94 6.95 1.09
C PRO A 317 12.62 6.36 -0.16
N LYS A 318 13.01 5.08 -0.06
CA LYS A 318 13.67 4.35 -1.16
C LYS A 318 12.68 3.91 -2.24
N ALA A 319 11.39 3.81 -1.89
CA ALA A 319 10.33 3.38 -2.80
C ALA A 319 8.97 3.90 -2.32
N ALA A 320 7.90 3.57 -3.06
CA ALA A 320 6.54 4.08 -2.92
C ALA A 320 6.48 5.60 -3.16
N PHE A 321 5.36 6.24 -2.90
CA PHE A 321 5.21 7.70 -3.09
C PHE A 321 4.65 8.38 -1.85
N TYR A 322 5.11 7.92 -0.68
CA TYR A 322 4.69 8.46 0.61
C TYR A 322 5.89 8.92 1.42
N VAL A 323 5.71 10.07 2.03
CA VAL A 323 6.57 10.57 3.09
C VAL A 323 5.79 10.43 4.39
N TRP A 324 6.33 9.67 5.33
CA TRP A 324 5.77 9.43 6.65
C TRP A 324 6.49 10.34 7.64
N ALA A 325 5.89 11.51 7.88
CA ALA A 325 6.52 12.56 8.65
C ALA A 325 6.01 12.54 10.10
N PRO A 326 6.91 12.49 11.12
CA PRO A 326 6.50 12.64 12.51
C PRO A 326 5.90 14.04 12.71
N VAL A 327 4.87 14.13 13.56
CA VAL A 327 4.27 15.42 13.90
C VAL A 327 5.16 16.15 14.92
N PRO A 328 5.17 17.49 14.92
CA PRO A 328 5.89 18.26 15.92
C PRO A 328 5.39 17.96 17.34
N PRO A 329 6.25 18.10 18.36
CA PRO A 329 5.87 17.92 19.76
C PRO A 329 4.63 18.74 20.15
N GLY A 330 3.75 18.14 20.97
CA GLY A 330 2.50 18.78 21.41
C GLY A 330 1.31 18.56 20.46
N HIS A 331 1.52 17.90 19.31
CA HIS A 331 0.44 17.54 18.39
C HIS A 331 0.17 16.04 18.39
N THR A 332 -1.11 15.68 18.14
CA THR A 332 -1.50 14.37 17.60
C THR A 332 -1.50 14.45 16.07
N SER A 333 -1.53 13.30 15.38
CA SER A 333 -1.64 13.30 13.92
C SER A 333 -2.88 14.04 13.42
N ALA A 334 -4.00 13.93 14.13
CA ALA A 334 -5.26 14.59 13.79
C ALA A 334 -5.19 16.10 13.97
N THR A 335 -4.60 16.59 15.08
CA THR A 335 -4.48 18.03 15.33
C THR A 335 -3.53 18.70 14.36
N PHE A 336 -2.41 18.06 14.06
CA PHE A 336 -1.43 18.59 13.12
C PHE A 336 -1.96 18.61 11.67
N SER A 337 -2.61 17.52 11.23
CA SER A 337 -3.25 17.47 9.90
C SER A 337 -4.31 18.57 9.73
N ARG A 338 -5.09 18.83 10.78
CA ARG A 338 -6.08 19.93 10.78
C ARG A 338 -5.40 21.29 10.70
N GLU A 339 -4.34 21.50 11.46
CA GLU A 339 -3.59 22.77 11.45
C GLU A 339 -2.96 23.05 10.09
N LEU A 340 -2.37 22.01 9.43
CA LEU A 340 -1.86 22.11 8.06
C LEU A 340 -2.97 22.55 7.09
N LEU A 341 -4.15 21.96 7.20
CA LEU A 341 -5.28 22.31 6.34
C LEU A 341 -5.78 23.72 6.61
N GLU A 342 -6.01 24.09 7.87
CA GLU A 342 -6.64 25.36 8.23
C GLU A 342 -5.72 26.57 8.03
N LYS A 343 -4.43 26.44 8.39
CA LYS A 343 -3.48 27.55 8.37
C LYS A 343 -2.62 27.59 7.13
N ALA A 344 -2.23 26.44 6.58
CA ALA A 344 -1.34 26.37 5.42
C ALA A 344 -2.08 25.98 4.11
N SER A 345 -3.35 25.61 4.15
CA SER A 345 -4.09 25.02 3.02
C SER A 345 -3.34 23.84 2.38
N VAL A 346 -2.73 23.01 3.21
CA VAL A 346 -2.05 21.77 2.84
C VAL A 346 -2.78 20.59 3.46
N LEU A 347 -3.23 19.65 2.65
CA LEU A 347 -3.91 18.45 3.13
C LEU A 347 -2.91 17.29 3.26
N ALA A 348 -2.70 16.81 4.46
CA ALA A 348 -1.97 15.58 4.77
C ALA A 348 -2.89 14.61 5.53
N ILE A 349 -2.64 13.30 5.42
CA ILE A 349 -3.48 12.30 6.08
C ILE A 349 -2.95 12.04 7.49
N PRO A 350 -3.80 12.15 8.54
CA PRO A 350 -3.39 11.80 9.89
C PRO A 350 -3.07 10.31 9.98
N GLY A 351 -1.95 9.98 10.60
CA GLY A 351 -1.47 8.61 10.70
C GLY A 351 -2.40 7.69 11.50
N LEU A 352 -3.12 8.25 12.48
CA LEU A 352 -4.17 7.53 13.21
C LEU A 352 -5.20 6.85 12.29
N GLY A 353 -5.39 7.38 11.08
CA GLY A 353 -6.27 6.77 10.08
C GLY A 353 -5.78 5.45 9.51
N TYR A 354 -4.53 5.10 9.74
CA TYR A 354 -3.93 3.82 9.32
C TYR A 354 -3.79 2.83 10.49
N GLY A 355 -4.06 3.26 11.73
CA GLY A 355 -3.98 2.47 12.93
C GLY A 355 -3.48 3.27 14.12
N ALA A 356 -3.59 2.72 15.33
CA ALA A 356 -3.24 3.42 16.57
C ALA A 356 -1.75 3.81 16.63
N HIS A 357 -0.86 2.94 16.15
CA HIS A 357 0.59 3.21 16.10
C HIS A 357 0.98 4.20 14.98
N GLY A 358 0.03 4.58 14.14
CA GLY A 358 0.20 5.69 13.20
C GLY A 358 0.01 7.07 13.83
N ASP A 359 -0.58 7.16 15.05
CA ASP A 359 -0.67 8.46 15.72
C ASP A 359 0.74 8.97 16.06
N GLY A 360 0.95 10.26 15.93
CA GLY A 360 2.30 10.84 15.98
C GLY A 360 2.95 11.02 14.60
N TYR A 361 2.28 10.62 13.51
CA TYR A 361 2.75 10.81 12.13
C TYR A 361 1.65 11.38 11.23
N VAL A 362 2.07 12.01 10.13
CA VAL A 362 1.19 12.33 8.99
C VAL A 362 1.77 11.72 7.71
N ARG A 363 0.89 11.20 6.85
CA ARG A 363 1.29 10.75 5.52
C ARG A 363 1.13 11.87 4.52
N MET A 364 2.19 12.19 3.79
CA MET A 364 2.21 13.12 2.67
C MET A 364 2.49 12.34 1.38
N SER A 365 1.62 12.49 0.39
CA SER A 365 1.78 11.84 -0.92
C SER A 365 2.59 12.71 -1.87
N LEU A 366 3.39 12.05 -2.70
CA LEU A 366 4.14 12.67 -3.80
C LEU A 366 3.30 12.79 -5.08
N THR A 367 2.11 12.18 -5.12
CA THR A 367 1.20 12.24 -6.28
C THR A 367 0.31 13.47 -6.16
N VAL A 368 0.75 14.58 -6.73
CA VAL A 368 0.09 15.89 -6.62
C VAL A 368 -0.38 16.33 -7.99
N SER A 369 -1.70 16.31 -8.18
CA SER A 369 -2.31 16.68 -9.46
C SER A 369 -1.97 18.13 -9.85
N GLY A 370 -1.54 18.30 -11.10
CA GLY A 370 -1.17 19.61 -11.63
C GLY A 370 0.27 20.04 -11.36
N ASP A 371 0.99 19.35 -10.48
CA ASP A 371 2.41 19.58 -10.27
C ASP A 371 3.23 18.97 -11.42
N LYS A 372 4.06 19.78 -12.07
CA LYS A 372 4.87 19.34 -13.22
C LYS A 372 6.32 19.08 -12.88
N ASN A 373 6.82 19.61 -11.75
CA ASN A 373 8.25 19.60 -11.47
C ASN A 373 8.61 19.71 -9.98
N GLY A 374 7.62 19.61 -9.08
CA GLY A 374 7.78 19.77 -7.64
C GLY A 374 7.42 21.16 -7.11
N GLU A 375 6.91 22.07 -7.95
CA GLU A 375 6.61 23.44 -7.55
C GLU A 375 5.49 23.52 -6.49
N LEU A 376 4.47 22.67 -6.59
CA LEU A 376 3.41 22.64 -5.59
C LEU A 376 3.89 22.07 -4.25
N LEU A 377 4.85 21.14 -4.28
CA LEU A 377 5.47 20.62 -3.06
C LEU A 377 6.39 21.66 -2.40
N GLU A 378 7.14 22.41 -3.20
CA GLU A 378 7.92 23.55 -2.70
C GLU A 378 7.01 24.62 -2.08
N GLU A 379 5.90 24.93 -2.75
CA GLU A 379 4.88 25.84 -2.23
C GLU A 379 4.26 25.32 -0.94
N ALA A 380 3.97 24.03 -0.83
CA ALA A 380 3.46 23.43 0.41
C ALA A 380 4.46 23.63 1.57
N VAL A 381 5.75 23.37 1.33
CA VAL A 381 6.81 23.61 2.32
C VAL A 381 6.86 25.08 2.72
N ARG A 382 6.81 26.02 1.77
CA ARG A 382 6.80 27.46 2.04
C ARG A 382 5.58 27.90 2.85
N ARG A 383 4.41 27.32 2.57
CA ARG A 383 3.18 27.60 3.36
C ARG A 383 3.29 27.07 4.79
N ILE A 384 3.88 25.89 4.97
CA ILE A 384 4.14 25.30 6.29
C ILE A 384 5.09 26.23 7.06
N GLU A 385 6.24 26.61 6.47
CA GLU A 385 7.21 27.52 7.08
C GLU A 385 6.58 28.81 7.56
N LYS A 386 5.75 29.42 6.74
CA LYS A 386 5.15 30.72 7.01
C LYS A 386 4.04 30.70 8.07
N ASN A 387 3.25 29.61 8.12
CA ASN A 387 1.96 29.61 8.83
C ASN A 387 1.89 28.63 10.00
N ILE A 388 2.86 27.72 10.14
CA ILE A 388 2.87 26.69 11.19
C ILE A 388 4.02 26.95 12.16
N ALA A 389 3.72 27.02 13.44
CA ALA A 389 4.76 27.12 14.48
C ALA A 389 5.32 25.70 14.78
N LEU A 390 6.52 25.44 14.29
CA LEU A 390 7.21 24.16 14.49
C LEU A 390 8.13 24.24 15.72
N ASN A 391 7.69 23.73 16.86
CA ASN A 391 8.42 23.77 18.13
C ASN A 391 9.11 22.42 18.39
N TRP A 392 10.26 22.19 17.76
CA TRP A 392 11.03 20.95 17.95
C TRP A 392 11.77 20.86 19.29
N ASP A 393 12.01 21.98 19.96
CA ASP A 393 12.85 22.09 21.16
C ASP A 393 12.13 21.67 22.49
N THR A 394 10.83 21.38 22.46
CA THR A 394 10.05 21.12 23.68
C THR A 394 10.23 19.73 24.27
N VAL A 395 10.97 18.82 23.65
CA VAL A 395 11.21 17.44 24.15
C VAL A 395 12.30 17.39 25.23
N GLY A 396 13.16 18.42 25.36
CA GLY A 396 14.26 18.46 26.33
C GLY A 396 13.85 18.71 27.78
N SER A 397 12.64 19.21 28.05
CA SER A 397 12.24 19.63 29.42
C SER A 397 11.38 18.61 30.18
N ALA A 398 10.82 17.60 29.53
CA ALA A 398 9.98 16.59 30.19
C ALA A 398 10.79 15.44 30.81
N ALA A 399 12.02 15.18 30.35
CA ALA A 399 12.89 14.15 30.90
C ALA A 399 13.59 14.59 32.21
N SER A 400 13.59 15.89 32.54
CA SER A 400 14.20 16.40 33.77
C SER A 400 13.28 16.44 35.02
N LEU A 401 11.99 16.07 34.84
CA LEU A 401 11.01 16.10 35.94
C LEU A 401 10.75 14.73 36.59
N LEU A 402 11.45 13.67 36.19
CA LEU A 402 11.35 12.33 36.80
C LEU A 402 12.63 11.88 37.51
N GLY A 403 13.57 12.74 37.78
CA GLY A 403 14.79 12.43 38.51
C GLY A 403 14.98 13.39 39.69
N ASP A 404 14.29 13.15 40.81
CA ASP A 404 14.75 13.34 42.16
C ASP A 404 13.59 13.06 43.16
N SER A 405 13.44 11.79 43.50
CA SER A 405 12.78 11.39 44.74
C SER A 405 13.53 10.20 45.32
N SER A 406 14.76 10.48 45.79
CA SER A 406 15.47 9.65 46.76
C SER A 406 15.99 10.58 47.86
N GLY A 407 15.18 10.70 48.90
CA GLY A 407 15.44 11.29 50.17
C GLY A 407 14.65 10.54 51.23
#